data_eb1d9ced6cdc9939e268f11c5f101e69
#
_entry.id   eb1d9ced6cdc9939e268f11c5f101e69
#
_cell.length_a   1.000
_cell.length_b   1.000
_cell.length_c   1.000
_cell.angle_alpha   90.00
_cell.angle_beta   90.00
_cell.angle_gamma   90.00
#
_symmetry.space_group_name_H-M   'P 1'
#
loop_
_entity.id
_entity.type
_entity.pdbx_description
1 polymer ?
#
loop_
_entity_poly.entity_id
_entity_poly.type
_entity_poly.pdbx_seq_one_letter_code
_entity_poly.pdbx_strand_id
1 'polypeptide(L)'
;MMSEQTPQPDSSTPSARPTSASRRRLLRAGVGASPAILTFVSAPVRATYSVKTASAFGSMTTGVSHTHSTVPSSGCKPGWWAKDSNWSAWPASCKTSSGGPKLFRDVFSDYGSYGAKTLKECLKLASDTGMDGVVKHCCAAYLNAASGKVPATLCSTFAAKDIWTSYTTRGHYVPTAGVKWFSDSCVPAGTGGINPWLRSTMPYG
;
A
#
# COMPACT_ATOMS: atom_id res chain seq x y z
N MET A 1 45.39 44.90 26.93
CA MET A 1 44.98 43.49 26.86
C MET A 1 44.82 43.14 25.42
N MET A 2 45.63 42.23 24.95
CA MET A 2 45.85 41.89 23.56
C MET A 2 44.70 41.03 23.01
N SER A 3 44.17 41.47 21.84
CA SER A 3 43.22 40.67 21.06
C SER A 3 43.98 39.74 20.15
N GLU A 4 43.78 38.46 20.31
CA GLU A 4 44.39 37.40 19.51
C GLU A 4 43.46 37.07 18.32
N GLN A 5 43.99 37.31 17.14
CA GLN A 5 43.29 37.12 15.86
C GLN A 5 43.69 35.74 15.30
N THR A 6 42.74 34.79 15.24
CA THR A 6 42.96 33.48 14.67
C THR A 6 42.79 33.52 13.14
N PRO A 7 43.74 32.98 12.36
CA PRO A 7 43.62 32.98 10.91
C PRO A 7 42.73 31.84 10.42
N GLN A 8 41.86 32.14 9.46
CA GLN A 8 40.97 31.23 8.74
C GLN A 8 41.76 30.58 7.58
N PRO A 9 41.69 29.26 7.38
CA PRO A 9 42.27 28.65 6.20
C PRO A 9 41.34 28.72 5.00
N ASP A 10 41.74 29.38 3.95
CA ASP A 10 41.20 29.32 2.59
C ASP A 10 41.49 27.93 1.99
N SER A 11 40.44 27.15 1.70
CA SER A 11 40.53 25.97 0.87
C SER A 11 39.58 26.05 -0.32
N SER A 12 40.02 26.76 -1.35
CA SER A 12 39.44 26.75 -2.69
C SER A 12 39.98 25.55 -3.48
N THR A 13 39.20 24.48 -3.54
CA THR A 13 39.46 23.32 -4.43
C THR A 13 38.81 23.61 -5.78
N PRO A 14 39.55 23.65 -6.90
CA PRO A 14 38.93 23.83 -8.21
C PRO A 14 38.25 22.56 -8.67
N SER A 15 36.93 22.63 -8.88
CA SER A 15 36.13 21.61 -9.50
C SER A 15 36.53 21.42 -10.97
N ALA A 16 37.20 20.31 -11.29
CA ALA A 16 37.56 19.95 -12.66
C ALA A 16 36.31 19.54 -13.44
N ARG A 17 35.87 20.39 -14.38
CA ARG A 17 34.83 20.02 -15.37
C ARG A 17 35.37 18.90 -16.28
N PRO A 18 34.64 17.80 -16.48
CA PRO A 18 35.03 16.78 -17.44
C PRO A 18 34.97 17.34 -18.86
N THR A 19 36.10 17.28 -19.55
CA THR A 19 36.26 17.77 -20.93
C THR A 19 35.47 16.94 -21.92
N SER A 20 34.87 17.57 -22.91
CA SER A 20 34.02 17.00 -23.98
C SER A 20 34.65 15.87 -24.80
N ALA A 21 35.95 15.67 -24.72
CA ALA A 21 36.69 14.60 -25.40
C ALA A 21 36.36 13.18 -24.84
N SER A 22 35.95 13.07 -23.59
CA SER A 22 35.62 11.77 -22.98
C SER A 22 34.27 11.20 -23.49
N ARG A 23 33.33 12.05 -23.86
CA ARG A 23 32.02 11.63 -24.39
C ARG A 23 32.10 11.08 -25.83
N ARG A 24 33.05 11.56 -26.64
CA ARG A 24 33.22 11.09 -28.04
C ARG A 24 33.90 9.72 -28.13
N ARG A 25 34.66 9.29 -27.15
CA ARG A 25 35.28 7.96 -27.13
C ARG A 25 34.29 6.83 -26.80
N LEU A 26 33.27 7.10 -25.98
CA LEU A 26 32.23 6.11 -25.66
C LEU A 26 31.31 5.79 -26.85
N LEU A 27 31.09 6.76 -27.75
CA LEU A 27 30.25 6.54 -28.94
C LEU A 27 30.94 5.78 -30.07
N ARG A 28 32.31 5.72 -30.09
CA ARG A 28 33.04 4.96 -31.11
C ARG A 28 33.29 3.50 -30.76
N ALA A 29 33.15 3.10 -29.50
CA ALA A 29 33.30 1.73 -29.07
C ALA A 29 32.00 0.89 -29.22
N GLY A 30 30.88 1.51 -29.54
CA GLY A 30 29.55 0.87 -29.61
C GLY A 30 29.11 0.35 -30.96
N VAL A 31 29.93 0.49 -32.05
CA VAL A 31 29.49 0.17 -33.42
C VAL A 31 29.88 -1.24 -33.87
N GLY A 32 30.39 -2.09 -32.97
CA GLY A 32 30.86 -3.43 -33.32
C GLY A 32 30.08 -4.60 -32.71
N ALA A 33 29.03 -4.36 -31.95
CA ALA A 33 28.21 -5.42 -31.40
C ALA A 33 26.97 -5.66 -32.25
N SER A 34 26.88 -6.84 -32.89
CA SER A 34 25.68 -7.32 -33.58
C SER A 34 24.46 -7.08 -32.68
N PRO A 35 23.30 -6.62 -33.25
CA PRO A 35 22.09 -6.49 -32.45
C PRO A 35 21.62 -7.89 -32.07
N ALA A 36 21.96 -8.31 -30.85
CA ALA A 36 21.23 -9.37 -30.18
C ALA A 36 19.80 -8.84 -30.02
N ILE A 37 18.87 -9.30 -30.88
CA ILE A 37 17.45 -9.07 -30.72
C ILE A 37 17.08 -9.82 -29.44
N LEU A 38 17.15 -9.12 -28.29
CA LEU A 38 16.50 -9.55 -27.07
C LEU A 38 14.99 -9.44 -27.32
N THR A 39 14.41 -10.52 -27.82
CA THR A 39 12.98 -10.73 -27.74
C THR A 39 12.62 -10.79 -26.25
N PHE A 40 12.36 -9.64 -25.67
CA PHE A 40 11.63 -9.60 -24.40
C PHE A 40 10.27 -10.22 -24.68
N VAL A 41 10.08 -11.45 -24.24
CA VAL A 41 8.73 -11.98 -24.05
C VAL A 41 8.10 -11.00 -23.06
N SER A 42 7.36 -10.04 -23.57
CA SER A 42 6.58 -9.12 -22.76
C SER A 42 5.53 -9.96 -22.04
N ALA A 43 5.86 -10.42 -20.84
CA ALA A 43 4.83 -10.80 -19.90
C ALA A 43 3.85 -9.62 -19.87
N PRO A 44 2.53 -9.85 -19.96
CA PRO A 44 1.56 -8.75 -19.95
C PRO A 44 1.88 -7.88 -18.74
N VAL A 45 2.30 -6.65 -19.01
CA VAL A 45 2.54 -5.65 -17.97
C VAL A 45 1.18 -5.42 -17.33
N ARG A 46 0.92 -6.13 -16.25
CA ARG A 46 -0.22 -5.81 -15.40
C ARG A 46 0.03 -4.38 -14.95
N ALA A 47 -0.86 -3.47 -15.34
CA ALA A 47 -0.77 -2.09 -14.90
C ALA A 47 -0.71 -2.09 -13.37
N THR A 48 0.45 -1.79 -12.81
CA THR A 48 0.67 -1.71 -11.38
C THR A 48 0.37 -0.28 -10.97
N TYR A 49 -0.71 -0.10 -10.21
CA TYR A 49 -1.02 1.20 -9.62
C TYR A 49 -0.09 1.46 -8.45
N SER A 50 0.41 2.68 -8.37
CA SER A 50 1.22 3.12 -7.24
C SER A 50 0.32 3.66 -6.13
N VAL A 51 0.43 3.08 -4.94
CA VAL A 51 -0.39 3.42 -3.77
C VAL A 51 0.50 3.89 -2.63
N LYS A 52 -0.01 4.80 -1.81
CA LYS A 52 0.67 5.30 -0.62
C LYS A 52 0.45 4.37 0.57
N THR A 53 1.47 4.19 1.39
CA THR A 53 1.34 3.48 2.68
C THR A 53 0.36 4.22 3.60
N ALA A 54 -0.16 3.53 4.63
CA ALA A 54 -1.11 4.13 5.57
C ALA A 54 -0.55 5.38 6.24
N SER A 55 0.71 5.35 6.71
CA SER A 55 1.34 6.52 7.33
C SER A 55 1.60 7.65 6.33
N ALA A 56 1.98 7.35 5.09
CA ALA A 56 2.14 8.35 4.04
C ALA A 56 0.80 8.99 3.67
N PHE A 57 -0.27 8.21 3.57
CA PHE A 57 -1.62 8.71 3.32
C PHE A 57 -2.13 9.58 4.48
N GLY A 58 -1.88 9.16 5.72
CA GLY A 58 -2.21 9.94 6.92
C GLY A 58 -1.46 11.28 6.99
N SER A 59 -0.17 11.29 6.67
CA SER A 59 0.65 12.51 6.68
C SER A 59 0.21 13.55 5.66
N MET A 60 -0.38 13.14 4.53
CA MET A 60 -0.93 14.08 3.55
C MET A 60 -2.11 14.89 4.08
N THR A 61 -2.88 14.32 5.01
CA THR A 61 -4.04 15.00 5.59
C THR A 61 -3.63 16.13 6.53
N THR A 62 -2.39 16.15 7.01
CA THR A 62 -1.84 17.16 7.92
C THR A 62 -1.12 18.31 7.19
N GLY A 63 -1.12 18.35 5.86
CA GLY A 63 -0.49 19.40 5.07
C GLY A 63 1.05 19.37 5.05
N VAL A 64 1.67 18.35 5.63
CA VAL A 64 3.13 18.19 5.58
C VAL A 64 3.50 17.60 4.21
N SER A 65 4.05 18.45 3.35
CA SER A 65 4.50 18.09 2.01
C SER A 65 5.80 17.27 2.10
N HIS A 66 5.70 15.96 2.15
CA HIS A 66 6.82 15.06 1.94
C HIS A 66 6.62 14.30 0.64
N THR A 67 7.71 14.06 -0.10
CA THR A 67 7.76 13.12 -1.23
C THR A 67 7.54 11.72 -0.69
N HIS A 68 6.29 11.27 -0.70
CA HIS A 68 5.93 9.95 -0.18
C HIS A 68 6.26 8.86 -1.20
N SER A 69 6.99 7.87 -0.75
CA SER A 69 7.21 6.65 -1.51
C SER A 69 5.88 5.97 -1.83
N THR A 70 5.64 5.73 -3.10
CA THR A 70 4.49 4.95 -3.57
C THR A 70 4.91 3.49 -3.74
N VAL A 71 4.01 2.58 -3.40
CA VAL A 71 4.22 1.13 -3.50
C VAL A 71 3.28 0.57 -4.56
N PRO A 72 3.78 -0.23 -5.52
CA PRO A 72 2.91 -0.86 -6.52
C PRO A 72 1.91 -1.80 -5.85
N SER A 73 0.65 -1.74 -6.28
CA SER A 73 -0.43 -2.60 -5.77
C SER A 73 -1.24 -3.17 -6.92
N SER A 74 -1.58 -4.45 -6.79
CA SER A 74 -2.51 -5.17 -7.65
C SER A 74 -3.73 -5.67 -6.85
N GLY A 75 -4.05 -5.00 -5.76
CA GLY A 75 -5.16 -5.35 -4.88
C GLY A 75 -6.51 -5.36 -5.58
N CYS A 76 -7.32 -6.38 -5.32
CA CYS A 76 -8.65 -6.54 -5.89
C CYS A 76 -9.70 -5.96 -4.95
N LYS A 77 -10.73 -5.33 -5.52
CA LYS A 77 -11.89 -4.79 -4.79
C LYS A 77 -12.72 -5.89 -4.13
N PRO A 78 -13.52 -5.58 -3.09
CA PRO A 78 -14.41 -6.54 -2.45
C PRO A 78 -15.29 -7.31 -3.44
N GLY A 79 -15.89 -6.62 -4.41
CA GLY A 79 -16.74 -7.23 -5.43
C GLY A 79 -16.02 -8.25 -6.32
N TRP A 80 -14.71 -8.07 -6.56
CA TRP A 80 -13.93 -9.07 -7.28
C TRP A 80 -13.79 -10.38 -6.47
N TRP A 81 -13.45 -10.26 -5.19
CA TRP A 81 -13.35 -11.40 -4.29
C TRP A 81 -14.69 -12.10 -4.03
N ALA A 82 -15.80 -11.36 -4.09
CA ALA A 82 -17.14 -11.90 -3.86
C ALA A 82 -17.67 -12.77 -5.00
N LYS A 83 -17.08 -12.68 -6.22
CA LYS A 83 -17.51 -13.47 -7.41
C LYS A 83 -17.13 -14.94 -7.25
N ASP A 84 -18.05 -15.84 -7.59
CA ASP A 84 -17.81 -17.28 -7.56
C ASP A 84 -16.71 -17.71 -8.53
N SER A 85 -16.63 -17.07 -9.69
CA SER A 85 -15.58 -17.32 -10.69
C SER A 85 -14.17 -17.09 -10.16
N ASN A 86 -13.99 -16.29 -9.12
CA ASN A 86 -12.69 -15.97 -8.52
C ASN A 86 -12.36 -16.83 -7.29
N TRP A 87 -13.19 -17.84 -7.00
CA TRP A 87 -12.99 -18.72 -5.84
C TRP A 87 -11.64 -19.44 -5.86
N SER A 88 -11.18 -19.86 -7.02
CA SER A 88 -9.87 -20.51 -7.17
C SER A 88 -8.70 -19.64 -6.70
N ALA A 89 -8.82 -18.32 -6.83
CA ALA A 89 -7.80 -17.37 -6.41
C ALA A 89 -7.77 -17.12 -4.89
N TRP A 90 -8.77 -17.61 -4.13
CA TRP A 90 -8.81 -17.44 -2.69
C TRP A 90 -7.65 -18.19 -2.02
N PRO A 91 -6.91 -17.53 -1.10
CA PRO A 91 -5.84 -18.19 -0.34
C PRO A 91 -6.39 -19.39 0.47
N ALA A 92 -5.61 -20.47 0.56
CA ALA A 92 -5.97 -21.63 1.36
C ALA A 92 -6.23 -21.25 2.84
N SER A 93 -5.47 -20.30 3.37
CA SER A 93 -5.64 -19.77 4.73
C SER A 93 -7.00 -19.11 4.99
N CYS A 94 -7.75 -18.77 3.95
CA CYS A 94 -9.09 -18.16 4.01
C CYS A 94 -10.22 -19.15 3.72
N LYS A 95 -9.88 -20.44 3.52
CA LYS A 95 -10.81 -21.54 3.27
C LYS A 95 -10.88 -22.45 4.50
N THR A 96 -12.03 -23.06 4.71
CA THR A 96 -12.22 -24.14 5.70
C THR A 96 -11.65 -25.45 5.16
N SER A 97 -11.49 -26.46 6.02
CA SER A 97 -11.09 -27.82 5.60
C SER A 97 -12.07 -28.44 4.61
N SER A 98 -13.34 -28.08 4.68
CA SER A 98 -14.38 -28.51 3.73
C SER A 98 -14.39 -27.70 2.41
N GLY A 99 -13.46 -26.79 2.24
CA GLY A 99 -13.31 -25.99 1.02
C GLY A 99 -14.21 -24.75 0.93
N GLY A 100 -15.04 -24.45 1.95
CA GLY A 100 -15.84 -23.24 2.02
C GLY A 100 -15.08 -22.00 2.51
N PRO A 101 -15.67 -20.78 2.46
CA PRO A 101 -15.07 -19.59 3.04
C PRO A 101 -15.09 -19.67 4.56
N LYS A 102 -14.01 -19.23 5.21
CA LYS A 102 -13.96 -19.09 6.69
C LYS A 102 -14.99 -18.07 7.18
N LEU A 103 -15.43 -18.24 8.42
CA LEU A 103 -16.22 -17.26 9.12
C LEU A 103 -15.37 -16.02 9.45
N PHE A 104 -16.01 -14.87 9.57
CA PHE A 104 -15.33 -13.62 9.92
C PHE A 104 -14.60 -13.75 11.27
N ARG A 105 -15.24 -14.37 12.28
CA ARG A 105 -14.65 -14.63 13.60
C ARG A 105 -13.40 -15.52 13.58
N ASP A 106 -13.22 -16.35 12.57
CA ASP A 106 -12.05 -17.24 12.46
C ASP A 106 -10.81 -16.47 11.98
N VAL A 107 -11.01 -15.25 11.50
CA VAL A 107 -9.95 -14.38 10.95
C VAL A 107 -9.77 -13.12 11.77
N PHE A 108 -10.85 -12.48 12.19
CA PHE A 108 -10.86 -11.21 12.90
C PHE A 108 -11.37 -11.39 14.33
N SER A 109 -10.70 -10.76 15.31
CA SER A 109 -11.20 -10.61 16.69
C SER A 109 -12.28 -9.53 16.76
N ASP A 110 -12.95 -9.43 17.90
CA ASP A 110 -13.97 -8.40 18.21
C ASP A 110 -15.03 -8.23 17.11
N TYR A 111 -15.51 -9.33 16.62
CA TYR A 111 -16.31 -9.45 15.40
C TYR A 111 -17.75 -8.94 15.51
N GLY A 112 -18.28 -8.66 16.72
CA GLY A 112 -19.66 -8.18 16.92
C GLY A 112 -20.70 -9.04 16.17
N SER A 113 -21.61 -8.38 15.48
CA SER A 113 -22.68 -9.02 14.68
C SER A 113 -22.18 -9.71 13.41
N TYR A 114 -20.92 -9.51 13.02
CA TYR A 114 -20.37 -10.08 11.78
C TYR A 114 -19.76 -11.49 11.98
N GLY A 115 -19.55 -11.91 13.23
CA GLY A 115 -18.82 -13.15 13.54
C GLY A 115 -19.38 -14.41 12.92
N ALA A 116 -20.71 -14.51 12.78
CA ALA A 116 -21.39 -15.65 12.16
C ALA A 116 -21.42 -15.59 10.62
N LYS A 117 -21.05 -14.44 10.02
CA LYS A 117 -20.98 -14.29 8.56
C LYS A 117 -19.67 -14.88 8.05
N THR A 118 -19.71 -15.48 6.88
CA THR A 118 -18.50 -15.86 6.15
C THR A 118 -17.78 -14.62 5.62
N LEU A 119 -16.47 -14.74 5.37
CA LEU A 119 -15.73 -13.66 4.68
C LEU A 119 -16.39 -13.25 3.37
N LYS A 120 -17.02 -14.21 2.65
CA LYS A 120 -17.69 -13.95 1.39
C LYS A 120 -18.98 -13.14 1.57
N GLU A 121 -19.75 -13.39 2.61
CA GLU A 121 -20.92 -12.58 2.96
C GLU A 121 -20.52 -11.18 3.40
N CYS A 122 -19.43 -11.04 4.16
CA CYS A 122 -18.89 -9.73 4.52
C CYS A 122 -18.47 -8.90 3.29
N LEU A 123 -17.87 -9.54 2.27
CA LEU A 123 -17.52 -8.87 1.01
C LEU A 123 -18.74 -8.40 0.20
N LYS A 124 -19.92 -8.99 0.43
CA LYS A 124 -21.19 -8.66 -0.24
C LYS A 124 -22.05 -7.63 0.51
N LEU A 125 -21.57 -7.10 1.64
CA LEU A 125 -22.28 -6.04 2.36
C LEU A 125 -22.60 -4.88 1.43
N ALA A 126 -23.81 -4.32 1.56
CA ALA A 126 -24.31 -3.33 0.60
C ALA A 126 -23.57 -1.99 0.71
N SER A 127 -23.23 -1.56 1.94
CA SER A 127 -22.57 -0.29 2.18
C SER A 127 -21.05 -0.36 1.94
N ASP A 128 -20.52 0.70 1.35
CA ASP A 128 -19.08 0.96 1.24
C ASP A 128 -18.59 1.98 2.29
N THR A 129 -19.47 2.43 3.17
CA THR A 129 -19.23 3.43 4.21
C THR A 129 -19.59 2.87 5.59
N GLY A 130 -19.21 3.60 6.64
CA GLY A 130 -19.49 3.21 8.01
C GLY A 130 -18.84 1.87 8.41
N MET A 131 -19.44 1.17 9.36
CA MET A 131 -18.97 -0.11 9.87
C MET A 131 -18.98 -1.21 8.81
N ASP A 132 -20.05 -1.33 8.03
CA ASP A 132 -20.16 -2.30 6.93
C ASP A 132 -19.04 -2.11 5.91
N GLY A 133 -18.73 -0.85 5.56
CA GLY A 133 -17.62 -0.51 4.70
C GLY A 133 -16.27 -0.97 5.28
N VAL A 134 -16.04 -0.73 6.57
CA VAL A 134 -14.80 -1.18 7.24
C VAL A 134 -14.68 -2.70 7.21
N VAL A 135 -15.72 -3.44 7.56
CA VAL A 135 -15.76 -4.92 7.48
C VAL A 135 -15.43 -5.41 6.07
N LYS A 136 -16.15 -4.89 5.10
CA LYS A 136 -16.02 -5.25 3.68
C LYS A 136 -14.61 -5.01 3.15
N HIS A 137 -14.05 -3.84 3.43
CA HIS A 137 -12.72 -3.47 2.95
C HIS A 137 -11.60 -4.16 3.74
N CYS A 138 -11.75 -4.41 5.04
CA CYS A 138 -10.80 -5.21 5.82
C CYS A 138 -10.74 -6.65 5.33
N CYS A 139 -11.88 -7.28 5.00
CA CYS A 139 -11.91 -8.61 4.40
C CYS A 139 -11.15 -8.65 3.06
N ALA A 140 -11.39 -7.68 2.18
CA ALA A 140 -10.68 -7.61 0.91
C ALA A 140 -9.18 -7.34 1.08
N ALA A 141 -8.79 -6.45 2.01
CA ALA A 141 -7.40 -6.18 2.34
C ALA A 141 -6.68 -7.43 2.85
N TYR A 142 -7.34 -8.18 3.75
CA TYR A 142 -6.81 -9.45 4.25
C TYR A 142 -6.59 -10.48 3.14
N LEU A 143 -7.57 -10.66 2.23
CA LEU A 143 -7.47 -11.56 1.08
C LEU A 143 -6.35 -11.12 0.12
N ASN A 144 -6.24 -9.84 -0.17
CA ASN A 144 -5.18 -9.28 -1.01
C ASN A 144 -3.80 -9.53 -0.42
N ALA A 145 -3.63 -9.29 0.88
CA ALA A 145 -2.37 -9.55 1.59
C ALA A 145 -2.04 -11.05 1.62
N ALA A 146 -3.02 -11.91 1.97
CA ALA A 146 -2.83 -13.35 2.06
C ALA A 146 -2.55 -14.01 0.69
N SER A 147 -3.01 -13.40 -0.41
CA SER A 147 -2.73 -13.86 -1.78
C SER A 147 -1.48 -13.23 -2.40
N GLY A 148 -0.78 -12.34 -1.70
CA GLY A 148 0.38 -11.62 -2.22
C GLY A 148 0.05 -10.56 -3.28
N LYS A 149 -1.22 -10.20 -3.49
CA LYS A 149 -1.63 -9.15 -4.44
C LYS A 149 -1.26 -7.75 -3.98
N VAL A 150 -1.15 -7.56 -2.67
CA VAL A 150 -0.71 -6.32 -2.03
C VAL A 150 0.57 -6.63 -1.25
N PRO A 151 1.65 -5.87 -1.46
CA PRO A 151 2.88 -6.05 -0.71
C PRO A 151 2.66 -5.85 0.80
N ALA A 152 3.35 -6.64 1.62
CA ALA A 152 3.25 -6.56 3.08
C ALA A 152 3.65 -5.17 3.64
N THR A 153 4.52 -4.45 2.93
CA THR A 153 4.90 -3.06 3.24
C THR A 153 3.75 -2.07 3.08
N LEU A 154 2.76 -2.37 2.23
CA LEU A 154 1.56 -1.56 2.04
C LEU A 154 0.47 -1.98 3.01
N CYS A 155 0.09 -3.26 3.03
CA CYS A 155 -0.90 -3.82 3.93
C CYS A 155 -0.64 -5.33 4.12
N SER A 156 -0.22 -5.73 5.31
CA SER A 156 -0.09 -7.14 5.67
C SER A 156 -1.42 -7.70 6.20
N THR A 157 -1.51 -9.02 6.33
CA THR A 157 -2.65 -9.67 7.01
C THR A 157 -2.78 -9.22 8.46
N PHE A 158 -1.66 -8.96 9.12
CA PHE A 158 -1.64 -8.38 10.46
C PHE A 158 -2.21 -6.96 10.48
N ALA A 159 -1.76 -6.11 9.54
CA ALA A 159 -2.24 -4.73 9.44
C ALA A 159 -3.76 -4.66 9.18
N ALA A 160 -4.30 -5.53 8.32
CA ALA A 160 -5.75 -5.61 8.08
C ALA A 160 -6.54 -5.96 9.35
N LYS A 161 -6.01 -6.88 10.18
CA LYS A 161 -6.59 -7.25 11.47
C LYS A 161 -6.47 -6.12 12.50
N ASP A 162 -5.30 -5.47 12.57
CA ASP A 162 -5.04 -4.37 13.49
C ASP A 162 -5.95 -3.16 13.21
N ILE A 163 -6.17 -2.83 11.94
CA ILE A 163 -7.13 -1.78 11.56
C ILE A 163 -8.51 -2.12 12.09
N TRP A 164 -8.98 -3.34 11.89
CA TRP A 164 -10.28 -3.79 12.40
C TRP A 164 -10.36 -3.73 13.92
N THR A 165 -9.40 -4.34 14.62
CA THR A 165 -9.36 -4.37 16.09
C THR A 165 -9.28 -2.97 16.68
N SER A 166 -8.45 -2.09 16.12
CA SER A 166 -8.33 -0.71 16.56
C SER A 166 -9.63 0.06 16.37
N TYR A 167 -10.30 -0.16 15.24
CA TYR A 167 -11.57 0.50 14.95
C TYR A 167 -12.70 0.02 15.88
N THR A 168 -12.82 -1.27 16.14
CA THR A 168 -13.86 -1.82 17.03
C THR A 168 -13.64 -1.44 18.49
N THR A 169 -12.37 -1.36 18.93
CA THR A 169 -12.01 -1.08 20.32
C THR A 169 -12.04 0.42 20.65
N ARG A 170 -11.62 1.26 19.71
CA ARG A 170 -11.38 2.70 19.93
C ARG A 170 -12.26 3.61 19.09
N GLY A 171 -13.02 3.06 18.14
CA GLY A 171 -13.77 3.82 17.14
C GLY A 171 -12.90 4.45 16.04
N HIS A 172 -11.58 4.25 16.06
CA HIS A 172 -10.65 4.80 15.07
C HIS A 172 -9.36 3.98 14.97
N TYR A 173 -8.66 4.13 13.85
CA TYR A 173 -7.30 3.63 13.61
C TYR A 173 -6.31 4.80 13.62
N VAL A 174 -5.08 4.57 14.07
CA VAL A 174 -4.01 5.58 14.12
C VAL A 174 -2.89 5.16 13.16
N PRO A 175 -2.89 5.64 11.89
CA PRO A 175 -1.87 5.28 10.91
C PRO A 175 -0.52 5.92 11.20
N THR A 176 -0.52 7.08 11.84
CA THR A 176 0.66 7.83 12.28
C THR A 176 0.31 8.70 13.48
N ALA A 177 1.32 9.10 14.25
CA ALA A 177 1.11 9.93 15.43
C ALA A 177 0.30 11.21 15.10
N GLY A 178 -0.69 11.50 15.93
CA GLY A 178 -1.55 12.68 15.80
C GLY A 178 -2.67 12.57 14.77
N VAL A 179 -2.76 11.47 13.99
CA VAL A 179 -3.82 11.24 13.00
C VAL A 179 -4.73 10.12 13.43
N LYS A 180 -6.04 10.37 13.48
CA LYS A 180 -7.07 9.37 13.76
C LYS A 180 -7.95 9.18 12.54
N TRP A 181 -8.06 7.93 12.06
CA TRP A 181 -8.96 7.55 10.98
C TRP A 181 -10.19 6.87 11.54
N PHE A 182 -11.33 7.46 11.30
CA PHE A 182 -12.64 6.85 11.46
C PHE A 182 -12.98 6.05 10.19
N SER A 183 -14.20 5.55 10.08
CA SER A 183 -14.60 4.79 8.88
C SER A 183 -14.36 5.57 7.59
N ASP A 184 -14.86 6.80 7.51
CA ASP A 184 -14.87 7.59 6.27
C ASP A 184 -14.26 8.99 6.42
N SER A 185 -13.70 9.31 7.57
CA SER A 185 -13.12 10.62 7.90
C SER A 185 -11.84 10.49 8.74
N CYS A 186 -11.16 11.60 8.95
CA CYS A 186 -9.97 11.66 9.80
C CYS A 186 -9.94 12.94 10.66
N VAL A 187 -9.13 12.88 11.71
CA VAL A 187 -8.77 14.05 12.55
C VAL A 187 -7.25 14.13 12.59
N PRO A 188 -6.64 15.28 12.24
CA PRO A 188 -7.26 16.50 11.71
C PRO A 188 -8.07 16.27 10.42
N ALA A 189 -9.03 17.13 10.13
CA ALA A 189 -9.88 17.01 8.94
C ALA A 189 -9.06 17.01 7.65
N GLY A 190 -9.39 16.10 6.74
CA GLY A 190 -8.68 15.91 5.47
C GLY A 190 -9.31 14.80 4.63
N THR A 191 -8.56 14.29 3.66
CA THR A 191 -9.03 13.24 2.73
C THR A 191 -8.83 11.81 3.28
N GLY A 192 -8.48 11.66 4.56
CA GLY A 192 -8.21 10.38 5.20
C GLY A 192 -9.45 9.64 5.67
N GLY A 193 -9.21 8.42 6.12
CA GLY A 193 -10.19 7.50 6.68
C GLY A 193 -9.85 6.06 6.34
N ILE A 194 -10.39 5.11 7.09
CA ILE A 194 -10.12 3.68 6.89
C ILE A 194 -10.62 3.25 5.50
N ASN A 195 -11.89 3.50 5.19
CA ASN A 195 -12.48 3.09 3.92
C ASN A 195 -11.83 3.77 2.71
N PRO A 196 -11.61 5.11 2.69
CA PRO A 196 -10.89 5.77 1.60
C PRO A 196 -9.50 5.20 1.35
N TRP A 197 -8.72 4.95 2.41
CA TRP A 197 -7.38 4.39 2.24
C TRP A 197 -7.41 2.94 1.76
N LEU A 198 -8.20 2.07 2.38
CA LEU A 198 -8.31 0.67 1.97
C LEU A 198 -8.76 0.55 0.51
N ARG A 199 -9.75 1.35 0.08
CA ARG A 199 -10.18 1.41 -1.33
C ARG A 199 -9.04 1.81 -2.28
N SER A 200 -8.17 2.74 -1.86
CA SER A 200 -7.02 3.15 -2.67
C SER A 200 -6.00 2.03 -2.89
N THR A 201 -5.92 1.05 -1.96
CA THR A 201 -5.05 -0.12 -2.11
C THR A 201 -5.59 -1.18 -3.06
N MET A 202 -6.82 -1.04 -3.54
CA MET A 202 -7.57 -2.03 -4.31
C MET A 202 -8.03 -1.48 -5.66
N PRO A 203 -7.12 -1.19 -6.60
CA PRO A 203 -7.46 -0.55 -7.87
C PRO A 203 -8.24 -1.44 -8.82
N TYR A 204 -8.19 -2.77 -8.66
CA TYR A 204 -8.78 -3.74 -9.57
C TYR A 204 -10.12 -4.29 -9.08
N GLY A 205 -11.09 -4.41 -9.99
CA GLY A 205 -12.40 -5.03 -9.67
C GLY A 205 -13.45 -4.83 -10.71
#